data_4bc5111fcefee466060f16cecd432a27
#
_entry.id   4bc5111fcefee466060f16cecd432a27
#
_cell.length_a   1.000
_cell.length_b   1.000
_cell.length_c   1.000
_cell.angle_alpha   90.00
_cell.angle_beta   90.00
_cell.angle_gamma   90.00
#
_symmetry.space_group_name_H-M   'P 1'
#
loop_
_entity.id
_entity.type
_entity.pdbx_description
1 polymer ?
#
loop_
_entity_poly.entity_id
_entity_poly.type
_entity_poly.pdbx_seq_one_letter_code
_entity_poly.pdbx_strand_id
1 'polypeptide(L)'
;YRFVTAIGHDIEVLSEKVAIRFPDDYTAVVQQPGGFKTAYEEPYSLIETNGWKPGDPMSVLPVLIDTRQGYKLLLSESALSDYPCMFLEGDGANGMKGTFPKVPLAYEESGDRSMRILQEADYIARTKGTRAFPWRYFVIAKDDGQLIENTMTARLAEQQAIADASWIEPGQAMRYLASVKAHVRGGGKV
;
A
#
# COMPACT_ATOMS: atom_id res chain seq x y z
N TYR A 1 7.14 4.99 13.05
CA TYR A 1 7.12 6.47 13.05
C TYR A 1 6.00 6.99 12.16
N ARG A 2 5.62 8.22 12.39
CA ARG A 2 4.77 9.01 11.49
C ARG A 2 5.15 10.49 11.59
N PHE A 3 4.85 11.26 10.57
CA PHE A 3 4.93 12.70 10.64
C PHE A 3 3.66 13.28 11.27
N VAL A 4 3.81 14.41 11.93
CA VAL A 4 2.70 15.22 12.47
C VAL A 4 2.99 16.67 12.12
N THR A 5 2.00 17.36 11.57
CA THR A 5 2.10 18.79 11.23
C THR A 5 1.08 19.59 12.03
N ALA A 6 1.37 20.87 12.22
CA ALA A 6 0.51 21.83 12.92
C ALA A 6 0.46 23.16 12.15
N ILE A 7 0.02 23.07 10.89
CA ILE A 7 -0.10 24.20 9.98
C ILE A 7 -1.57 24.63 9.95
N GLY A 8 -1.86 25.90 10.20
CA GLY A 8 -3.22 26.43 10.38
C GLY A 8 -4.10 26.55 9.12
N HIS A 9 -3.64 26.07 7.99
CA HIS A 9 -4.38 26.08 6.72
C HIS A 9 -4.20 24.76 5.98
N ASP A 10 -5.00 24.51 4.95
CA ASP A 10 -4.85 23.35 4.08
C ASP A 10 -3.53 23.40 3.31
N ILE A 11 -2.93 22.24 3.07
CA ILE A 11 -1.64 22.09 2.42
C ILE A 11 -1.71 21.15 1.22
N GLU A 12 -0.80 21.35 0.29
CA GLU A 12 -0.47 20.39 -0.75
C GLU A 12 0.85 19.72 -0.42
N VAL A 13 0.85 18.41 -0.37
CA VAL A 13 2.05 17.58 -0.17
C VAL A 13 2.58 17.22 -1.55
N LEU A 14 3.66 17.84 -1.95
CA LEU A 14 4.25 17.63 -3.28
C LEU A 14 4.95 16.26 -3.37
N SER A 15 5.60 15.84 -2.29
CA SER A 15 6.28 14.53 -2.21
C SER A 15 6.54 14.14 -0.76
N GLU A 16 6.67 12.84 -0.52
CA GLU A 16 7.19 12.28 0.73
C GLU A 16 8.48 11.51 0.40
N LYS A 17 9.56 11.79 1.15
CA LYS A 17 10.83 11.09 0.98
C LYS A 17 10.99 10.05 2.08
N VAL A 18 10.92 8.79 1.68
CA VAL A 18 11.21 7.63 2.52
C VAL A 18 12.40 6.90 1.90
N ALA A 19 13.44 6.65 2.68
CA ALA A 19 14.59 5.86 2.26
C ALA A 19 14.93 4.85 3.34
N ILE A 20 15.09 3.61 2.95
CA ILE A 20 15.41 2.49 3.82
C ILE A 20 16.64 1.81 3.22
N ARG A 21 17.71 1.73 3.98
CA ARG A 21 18.96 1.09 3.57
C ARG A 21 19.35 0.01 4.56
N PHE A 22 19.88 -1.06 4.03
CA PHE A 22 20.34 -2.20 4.81
C PHE A 22 21.87 -2.24 4.85
N PRO A 23 22.44 -2.75 5.95
CA PRO A 23 23.90 -2.89 6.07
C PRO A 23 24.46 -3.97 5.15
N ASP A 24 23.64 -4.98 4.84
CA ASP A 24 23.99 -6.11 3.99
C ASP A 24 22.92 -6.36 2.92
N ASP A 25 23.23 -7.22 1.97
CA ASP A 25 22.30 -7.67 0.96
C ASP A 25 21.34 -8.70 1.54
N TYR A 26 20.04 -8.44 1.42
CA TYR A 26 18.96 -9.26 1.94
C TYR A 26 18.00 -9.70 0.84
N THR A 27 17.24 -10.75 1.11
CA THR A 27 16.18 -11.18 0.20
C THR A 27 14.87 -10.48 0.58
N ALA A 28 14.28 -9.74 -0.38
CA ALA A 28 12.97 -9.14 -0.23
C ALA A 28 11.91 -9.98 -0.95
N VAL A 29 10.80 -10.24 -0.27
CA VAL A 29 9.58 -10.83 -0.84
C VAL A 29 8.67 -9.68 -1.20
N VAL A 30 8.43 -9.50 -2.49
CA VAL A 30 7.74 -8.35 -3.06
C VAL A 30 6.59 -8.77 -3.95
N GLN A 31 5.55 -7.95 -4.03
CA GLN A 31 4.53 -8.04 -5.06
C GLN A 31 4.65 -6.82 -5.96
N GLN A 32 4.95 -7.04 -7.23
CA GLN A 32 5.33 -5.98 -8.19
C GLN A 32 4.23 -5.72 -9.21
N PRO A 33 3.31 -4.79 -8.95
CA PRO A 33 2.29 -4.40 -9.92
C PRO A 33 2.88 -3.63 -11.08
N GLY A 34 2.21 -3.66 -12.23
CA GLY A 34 2.62 -2.93 -13.43
C GLY A 34 2.43 -1.40 -13.37
N GLY A 35 1.99 -0.86 -12.25
CA GLY A 35 1.74 0.56 -12.05
C GLY A 35 0.92 0.85 -10.79
N PHE A 36 0.66 2.12 -10.50
CA PHE A 36 -0.16 2.53 -9.35
C PHE A 36 -1.64 2.11 -9.46
N LYS A 37 -2.11 1.85 -10.66
CA LYS A 37 -3.51 1.50 -10.93
C LYS A 37 -3.60 0.12 -11.57
N THR A 38 -3.71 -0.90 -10.74
CA THR A 38 -3.87 -2.30 -11.15
C THR A 38 -4.81 -3.03 -10.19
N ALA A 39 -5.06 -4.32 -10.44
CA ALA A 39 -5.81 -5.17 -9.52
C ALA A 39 -5.02 -5.59 -8.28
N TYR A 40 -3.69 -5.37 -8.26
CA TYR A 40 -2.77 -5.81 -7.21
C TYR A 40 -2.84 -7.32 -6.92
N GLU A 41 -3.03 -8.11 -7.97
CA GLU A 41 -3.17 -9.58 -7.91
C GLU A 41 -1.95 -10.30 -8.50
N GLU A 42 -0.79 -9.66 -8.49
CA GLU A 42 0.44 -10.23 -9.00
C GLU A 42 1.03 -11.26 -8.01
N PRO A 43 1.71 -12.30 -8.50
CA PRO A 43 2.41 -13.24 -7.63
C PRO A 43 3.57 -12.56 -6.88
N TYR A 44 3.91 -13.13 -5.73
CA TYR A 44 5.09 -12.69 -5.00
C TYR A 44 6.38 -13.15 -5.70
N SER A 45 7.38 -12.26 -5.70
CA SER A 45 8.72 -12.50 -6.22
C SER A 45 9.77 -12.36 -5.13
N LEU A 46 10.87 -13.07 -5.28
CA LEU A 46 12.05 -12.92 -4.43
C LEU A 46 13.09 -12.10 -5.18
N ILE A 47 13.55 -11.03 -4.59
CA ILE A 47 14.59 -10.16 -5.14
C ILE A 47 15.68 -9.88 -4.11
N GLU A 48 16.90 -9.69 -4.56
CA GLU A 48 18.00 -9.26 -3.70
C GLU A 48 17.99 -7.73 -3.58
N THR A 49 18.16 -7.21 -2.37
CA THR A 49 18.05 -5.75 -2.12
C THR A 49 19.10 -4.94 -2.86
N ASN A 50 20.31 -5.48 -3.07
CA ASN A 50 21.37 -4.83 -3.85
C ASN A 50 21.10 -4.86 -5.36
N GLY A 51 20.31 -5.81 -5.83
CA GLY A 51 19.93 -5.98 -7.23
C GLY A 51 18.75 -5.12 -7.66
N TRP A 52 17.98 -4.59 -6.70
CA TRP A 52 16.79 -3.79 -6.98
C TRP A 52 17.16 -2.34 -7.29
N LYS A 53 17.01 -1.96 -8.55
CA LYS A 53 17.53 -0.69 -9.09
C LYS A 53 16.41 0.31 -9.38
N PRO A 54 16.73 1.60 -9.42
CA PRO A 54 15.83 2.61 -9.95
C PRO A 54 15.37 2.27 -11.37
N GLY A 55 14.04 2.26 -11.58
CA GLY A 55 13.43 1.88 -12.84
C GLY A 55 12.99 0.42 -12.94
N ASP A 56 13.39 -0.45 -12.02
CA ASP A 56 12.80 -1.76 -11.87
C ASP A 56 11.35 -1.64 -11.36
N PRO A 57 10.52 -2.68 -11.54
CA PRO A 57 9.14 -2.66 -11.05
C PRO A 57 9.06 -2.34 -9.55
N MET A 58 8.17 -1.43 -9.19
CA MET A 58 7.89 -1.09 -7.79
C MET A 58 7.14 -2.21 -7.08
N SER A 59 7.17 -2.23 -5.76
CA SER A 59 6.41 -3.15 -4.92
C SER A 59 5.31 -2.43 -4.16
N VAL A 60 4.19 -3.13 -3.95
CA VAL A 60 3.20 -2.76 -2.93
C VAL A 60 3.68 -3.16 -1.53
N LEU A 61 3.03 -2.64 -0.51
CA LEU A 61 3.18 -3.08 0.87
C LEU A 61 2.15 -4.17 1.21
N PRO A 62 2.46 -5.08 2.15
CA PRO A 62 3.70 -5.17 2.91
C PRO A 62 4.86 -5.78 2.11
N VAL A 63 6.09 -5.42 2.47
CA VAL A 63 7.31 -6.07 1.98
C VAL A 63 7.97 -6.81 3.13
N LEU A 64 8.24 -8.10 2.90
CA LEU A 64 8.98 -8.93 3.85
C LEU A 64 10.44 -9.02 3.43
N ILE A 65 11.35 -8.81 4.36
CA ILE A 65 12.79 -8.89 4.16
C ILE A 65 13.34 -10.01 5.05
N ASP A 66 13.94 -11.00 4.42
CA ASP A 66 14.70 -12.03 5.11
C ASP A 66 16.18 -11.59 5.19
N THR A 67 16.64 -11.35 6.40
CA THR A 67 18.02 -10.93 6.62
C THR A 67 19.02 -12.08 6.47
N ARG A 68 18.57 -13.32 6.38
CA ARG A 68 19.43 -14.51 6.38
C ARG A 68 20.33 -14.64 7.63
N GLN A 69 20.08 -13.78 8.63
CA GLN A 69 20.81 -13.72 9.91
C GLN A 69 19.91 -14.10 11.10
N GLY A 70 18.80 -14.81 10.84
CA GLY A 70 17.85 -15.27 11.87
C GLY A 70 16.79 -14.24 12.25
N TYR A 71 16.63 -13.19 11.45
CA TYR A 71 15.56 -12.20 11.61
C TYR A 71 14.85 -11.94 10.29
N LYS A 72 13.57 -11.64 10.40
CA LYS A 72 12.72 -11.16 9.30
C LYS A 72 12.15 -9.78 9.66
N LEU A 73 12.06 -8.91 8.67
CA LEU A 73 11.55 -7.55 8.80
C LEU A 73 10.34 -7.41 7.90
N LEU A 74 9.18 -7.13 8.47
CA LEU A 74 7.98 -6.81 7.68
C LEU A 74 7.79 -5.29 7.70
N LEU A 75 7.96 -4.65 6.55
CA LEU A 75 7.66 -3.23 6.38
C LEU A 75 6.22 -3.07 5.92
N SER A 76 5.48 -2.22 6.60
CA SER A 76 4.10 -1.90 6.24
C SER A 76 3.71 -0.50 6.72
N GLU A 77 2.45 -0.14 6.46
CA GLU A 77 1.85 1.12 6.85
C GLU A 77 0.47 0.92 7.47
N SER A 78 -0.01 1.91 8.20
CA SER A 78 -1.34 1.92 8.82
C SER A 78 -1.88 3.35 8.96
N ALA A 79 -3.18 3.48 9.20
CA ALA A 79 -3.90 4.76 9.30
C ALA A 79 -3.82 5.58 8.00
N LEU A 80 -4.20 4.96 6.88
CA LEU A 80 -4.15 5.51 5.52
C LEU A 80 -5.35 6.39 5.16
N SER A 81 -6.01 7.01 6.10
CA SER A 81 -7.15 7.88 5.80
C SER A 81 -6.72 9.10 5.00
N ASP A 82 -7.36 9.34 3.87
CA ASP A 82 -7.20 10.51 2.98
C ASP A 82 -5.75 10.83 2.55
N TYR A 83 -4.92 9.79 2.42
CA TYR A 83 -3.53 9.92 1.98
C TYR A 83 -3.13 8.74 1.09
N PRO A 84 -2.27 8.94 0.08
CA PRO A 84 -1.88 7.85 -0.81
C PRO A 84 -1.08 6.77 -0.07
N CYS A 85 -1.30 5.51 -0.46
CA CYS A 85 -0.46 4.42 -0.01
C CYS A 85 0.97 4.55 -0.57
N MET A 86 1.92 4.06 0.19
CA MET A 86 3.31 4.01 -0.21
C MET A 86 3.59 2.76 -1.03
N PHE A 87 4.27 2.94 -2.14
CA PHE A 87 4.94 1.87 -2.88
C PHE A 87 6.44 1.98 -2.67
N LEU A 88 7.16 0.92 -2.97
CA LEU A 88 8.61 0.88 -2.82
C LEU A 88 9.28 0.63 -4.16
N GLU A 89 10.37 1.34 -4.39
CA GLU A 89 11.29 1.13 -5.50
C GLU A 89 12.69 0.85 -4.97
N GLY A 90 13.49 0.09 -5.70
CA GLY A 90 14.90 -0.06 -5.39
C GLY A 90 15.67 1.24 -5.50
N ASP A 91 16.64 1.46 -4.62
CA ASP A 91 17.51 2.65 -4.66
C ASP A 91 18.83 2.40 -5.39
N GLY A 92 19.13 1.15 -5.77
CA GLY A 92 20.37 0.72 -6.40
C GLY A 92 21.57 0.72 -5.48
N ALA A 93 21.36 0.90 -4.16
CA ALA A 93 22.41 1.02 -3.16
C ALA A 93 22.09 0.18 -1.92
N ASN A 94 21.61 -1.04 -2.13
CA ASN A 94 21.21 -1.98 -1.09
C ASN A 94 20.06 -1.46 -0.22
N GLY A 95 19.06 -0.89 -0.85
CA GLY A 95 17.93 -0.31 -0.15
C GLY A 95 16.73 -0.07 -1.05
N MET A 96 15.77 0.63 -0.50
CA MET A 96 14.52 0.99 -1.16
C MET A 96 14.08 2.40 -0.78
N LYS A 97 13.32 3.02 -1.65
CA LYS A 97 12.72 4.33 -1.45
C LYS A 97 11.21 4.28 -1.63
N GLY A 98 10.50 5.11 -0.89
CA GLY A 98 9.07 5.30 -1.06
C GLY A 98 8.76 6.06 -2.35
N THR A 99 7.74 5.59 -3.07
CA THR A 99 7.14 6.27 -4.21
C THR A 99 5.63 6.32 -4.04
N PHE A 100 4.98 7.36 -4.57
CA PHE A 100 3.58 7.64 -4.30
C PHE A 100 2.86 8.06 -5.58
N PRO A 101 1.60 7.62 -5.78
CA PRO A 101 0.79 8.12 -6.89
C PRO A 101 0.46 9.60 -6.70
N LYS A 102 0.40 10.32 -7.78
CA LYS A 102 -0.14 11.68 -7.82
C LYS A 102 -1.66 11.67 -7.81
N VAL A 103 -2.27 12.77 -7.38
CA VAL A 103 -3.72 12.92 -7.39
C VAL A 103 -4.23 13.02 -8.83
N PRO A 104 -5.18 12.17 -9.26
CA PRO A 104 -5.79 12.29 -10.57
C PRO A 104 -6.73 13.51 -10.61
N LEU A 105 -6.51 14.43 -11.53
CA LEU A 105 -7.35 15.61 -11.76
C LEU A 105 -8.45 15.34 -12.79
N ALA A 106 -8.17 14.51 -13.79
CA ALA A 106 -9.12 14.09 -14.80
C ALA A 106 -8.90 12.61 -15.14
N TYR A 107 -10.01 11.91 -15.33
CA TYR A 107 -10.02 10.51 -15.72
C TYR A 107 -11.29 10.18 -16.51
N GLU A 108 -11.24 9.09 -17.28
CA GLU A 108 -12.37 8.57 -18.03
C GLU A 108 -12.52 7.06 -17.86
N GLU A 109 -13.70 6.53 -18.07
CA GLU A 109 -13.90 5.08 -18.12
C GLU A 109 -13.15 4.47 -19.30
N SER A 110 -12.45 3.37 -19.08
CA SER A 110 -11.65 2.67 -20.07
C SER A 110 -11.84 1.16 -19.96
N GLY A 111 -12.93 0.66 -20.57
CA GLY A 111 -13.30 -0.74 -20.48
C GLY A 111 -14.07 -1.11 -19.22
N ASP A 112 -14.16 -2.43 -18.93
CA ASP A 112 -14.92 -2.91 -17.80
C ASP A 112 -14.18 -2.68 -16.48
N ARG A 113 -14.75 -1.87 -15.60
CA ARG A 113 -14.21 -1.55 -14.27
C ARG A 113 -12.80 -0.95 -14.28
N SER A 114 -12.44 -0.27 -15.36
CA SER A 114 -11.15 0.39 -15.50
C SER A 114 -11.32 1.87 -15.81
N MET A 115 -10.37 2.66 -15.34
CA MET A 115 -10.31 4.11 -15.54
C MET A 115 -8.96 4.44 -16.17
N ARG A 116 -8.95 5.37 -17.12
CA ARG A 116 -7.72 5.96 -17.65
C ARG A 116 -7.54 7.35 -17.05
N ILE A 117 -6.40 7.59 -16.43
CA ILE A 117 -6.04 8.91 -15.92
C ILE A 117 -5.61 9.77 -17.11
N LEU A 118 -6.26 10.91 -17.28
CA LEU A 118 -5.98 11.86 -18.36
C LEU A 118 -5.06 12.98 -17.90
N GLN A 119 -5.14 13.36 -16.62
CA GLN A 119 -4.34 14.42 -16.04
C GLN A 119 -4.07 14.13 -14.56
N GLU A 120 -2.85 14.35 -14.14
CA GLU A 120 -2.41 14.28 -12.74
C GLU A 120 -2.01 15.66 -12.22
N ALA A 121 -2.18 15.84 -10.91
CA ALA A 121 -1.63 16.99 -10.19
C ALA A 121 -0.09 16.91 -10.11
N ASP A 122 0.52 17.97 -9.65
CA ASP A 122 1.95 17.99 -9.29
C ASP A 122 2.19 17.62 -7.81
N TYR A 123 1.13 17.30 -7.07
CA TYR A 123 1.15 16.88 -5.66
C TYR A 123 0.58 15.48 -5.47
N ILE A 124 0.94 14.83 -4.34
CA ILE A 124 0.46 13.50 -3.95
C ILE A 124 -0.75 13.55 -3.01
N ALA A 125 -0.97 14.66 -2.32
CA ALA A 125 -2.15 14.87 -1.46
C ALA A 125 -2.46 16.35 -1.29
N ARG A 126 -3.75 16.67 -1.16
CA ARG A 126 -4.24 17.96 -0.65
C ARG A 126 -5.03 17.67 0.62
N THR A 127 -4.63 18.24 1.75
CA THR A 127 -5.15 17.84 3.04
C THR A 127 -5.05 18.96 4.08
N LYS A 128 -5.60 18.72 5.27
CA LYS A 128 -5.46 19.64 6.41
C LYS A 128 -4.01 19.78 6.82
N GLY A 129 -3.56 21.01 7.08
CA GLY A 129 -2.18 21.24 7.53
C GLY A 129 -1.93 20.83 8.98
N THR A 130 -2.97 20.72 9.81
CA THR A 130 -2.87 20.14 11.14
C THR A 130 -3.40 18.73 11.10
N ARG A 131 -2.46 17.76 11.04
CA ARG A 131 -2.79 16.34 10.96
C ARG A 131 -1.65 15.43 11.37
N ALA A 132 -1.97 14.17 11.63
CA ALA A 132 -1.02 13.07 11.63
C ALA A 132 -1.06 12.35 10.28
N PHE A 133 0.11 12.03 9.74
CA PHE A 133 0.26 11.25 8.51
C PHE A 133 0.22 9.75 8.80
N PRO A 134 0.12 8.87 7.79
CA PRO A 134 0.14 7.43 7.99
C PRO A 134 1.38 6.95 8.77
N TRP A 135 1.20 5.88 9.53
CA TRP A 135 2.30 5.19 10.15
C TRP A 135 3.12 4.41 9.12
N ARG A 136 4.45 4.50 9.25
CA ARG A 136 5.41 3.60 8.60
C ARG A 136 6.05 2.78 9.71
N TYR A 137 6.00 1.46 9.63
CA TYR A 137 6.47 0.62 10.71
C TYR A 137 7.16 -0.64 10.22
N PHE A 138 8.04 -1.18 11.04
CA PHE A 138 8.63 -2.49 10.88
C PHE A 138 8.14 -3.41 11.98
N VAL A 139 7.85 -4.67 11.60
CA VAL A 139 7.77 -5.78 12.51
C VAL A 139 9.08 -6.56 12.40
N ILE A 140 9.75 -6.78 13.51
CA ILE A 140 10.98 -7.57 13.58
C ILE A 140 10.62 -8.89 14.22
N ALA A 141 10.84 -10.00 13.51
CA ALA A 141 10.50 -11.34 13.95
C ALA A 141 11.66 -12.31 13.74
N LYS A 142 11.71 -13.36 14.56
CA LYS A 142 12.66 -14.45 14.41
C LYS A 142 12.14 -15.59 13.56
N ASP A 143 10.81 -15.71 13.47
CA ASP A 143 10.13 -16.77 12.71
C ASP A 143 8.82 -16.27 12.09
N ASP A 144 8.26 -17.08 11.21
CA ASP A 144 7.03 -16.73 10.48
C ASP A 144 5.79 -16.71 11.39
N GLY A 145 5.78 -17.50 12.46
CA GLY A 145 4.68 -17.49 13.44
C GLY A 145 4.53 -16.14 14.10
N GLN A 146 5.63 -15.52 14.51
CA GLN A 146 5.63 -14.15 15.08
C GLN A 146 5.12 -13.09 14.10
N LEU A 147 5.34 -13.28 12.79
CA LEU A 147 4.77 -12.38 11.76
C LEU A 147 3.26 -12.56 11.64
N ILE A 148 2.77 -13.80 11.65
CA ILE A 148 1.34 -14.12 11.52
C ILE A 148 0.55 -13.63 12.74
N GLU A 149 1.10 -13.81 13.93
CA GLU A 149 0.48 -13.37 15.19
C GLU A 149 0.57 -11.85 15.43
N ASN A 150 1.27 -11.13 14.57
CA ASN A 150 1.49 -9.71 14.75
C ASN A 150 0.22 -8.90 14.55
N THR A 151 -0.06 -8.00 15.48
CA THR A 151 -1.23 -7.11 15.47
C THR A 151 -0.88 -5.64 15.27
N MET A 152 0.34 -5.32 14.83
CA MET A 152 0.83 -3.93 14.76
C MET A 152 -0.04 -3.06 13.85
N THR A 153 -0.47 -3.56 12.70
CA THR A 153 -1.36 -2.83 11.79
C THR A 153 -2.63 -2.37 12.50
N ALA A 154 -3.29 -3.27 13.22
CA ALA A 154 -4.53 -2.94 13.95
C ALA A 154 -4.27 -1.99 15.13
N ARG A 155 -3.14 -2.15 15.83
CA ARG A 155 -2.76 -1.29 16.96
C ARG A 155 -2.43 0.15 16.55
N LEU A 156 -1.96 0.35 15.34
CA LEU A 156 -1.61 1.66 14.78
C LEU A 156 -2.76 2.25 13.95
N ALA A 157 -3.80 1.48 13.66
CA ALA A 157 -4.99 1.95 12.96
C ALA A 157 -5.76 2.98 13.80
N GLU A 158 -6.60 3.73 13.13
CA GLU A 158 -7.56 4.60 13.79
C GLU A 158 -8.56 3.78 14.62
N GLN A 159 -9.20 4.41 15.58
CA GLN A 159 -10.23 3.74 16.38
C GLN A 159 -11.40 3.30 15.49
N GLN A 160 -11.98 2.16 15.85
CA GLN A 160 -13.17 1.65 15.18
C GLN A 160 -14.29 2.69 15.18
N ALA A 161 -14.78 3.05 13.98
CA ALA A 161 -15.87 4.00 13.82
C ALA A 161 -17.25 3.36 13.95
N ILE A 162 -17.34 2.03 13.80
CA ILE A 162 -18.60 1.28 13.93
C ILE A 162 -18.84 0.97 15.40
N ALA A 163 -19.91 1.52 15.97
CA ALA A 163 -20.22 1.36 17.40
C ALA A 163 -20.60 -0.07 17.79
N ASP A 164 -21.32 -0.77 16.92
CA ASP A 164 -21.70 -2.17 17.08
C ASP A 164 -21.17 -3.00 15.91
N ALA A 165 -20.20 -3.85 16.18
CA ALA A 165 -19.60 -4.77 15.23
C ALA A 165 -20.01 -6.23 15.47
N SER A 166 -20.99 -6.51 16.33
CA SER A 166 -21.42 -7.87 16.70
C SER A 166 -22.00 -8.68 15.55
N TRP A 167 -22.45 -8.00 14.48
CA TRP A 167 -22.96 -8.61 13.26
C TRP A 167 -21.85 -9.11 12.32
N ILE A 168 -20.58 -8.76 12.57
CA ILE A 168 -19.45 -9.20 11.76
C ILE A 168 -19.02 -10.58 12.26
N GLU A 169 -19.32 -11.60 11.48
CA GLU A 169 -18.96 -12.97 11.78
C GLU A 169 -17.96 -13.51 10.75
N PRO A 170 -17.04 -14.41 11.12
CA PRO A 170 -16.20 -15.12 10.18
C PRO A 170 -17.05 -15.85 9.15
N GLY A 171 -16.74 -15.69 7.87
CA GLY A 171 -17.49 -16.31 6.81
C GLY A 171 -16.73 -16.34 5.49
N GLN A 172 -17.26 -17.07 4.52
CA GLN A 172 -16.74 -17.11 3.17
C GLN A 172 -17.37 -15.99 2.34
N ALA A 173 -16.56 -15.06 1.83
CA ALA A 173 -17.01 -14.08 0.86
C ALA A 173 -17.01 -14.71 -0.54
N MET A 174 -18.16 -14.66 -1.23
CA MET A 174 -18.26 -15.08 -2.62
C MET A 174 -18.42 -13.87 -3.55
N ARG A 175 -17.68 -13.87 -4.65
CA ARG A 175 -17.73 -12.78 -5.63
C ARG A 175 -18.75 -13.08 -6.73
N TYR A 176 -19.94 -12.48 -6.65
CA TYR A 176 -21.03 -12.65 -7.64
C TYR A 176 -21.06 -11.58 -8.74
N LEU A 177 -20.08 -10.68 -8.81
CA LEU A 177 -20.11 -9.54 -9.74
C LEU A 177 -20.29 -9.91 -11.21
N ALA A 178 -19.74 -11.03 -11.65
CA ALA A 178 -19.88 -11.51 -13.03
C ALA A 178 -21.31 -11.97 -13.33
N SER A 179 -21.97 -12.68 -12.40
CA SER A 179 -23.34 -13.18 -12.58
C SER A 179 -24.38 -12.06 -12.56
N VAL A 180 -24.21 -11.07 -11.70
CA VAL A 180 -25.09 -9.88 -11.66
C VAL A 180 -25.00 -9.09 -12.96
N LYS A 181 -23.80 -8.85 -13.49
CA LYS A 181 -23.63 -8.17 -14.79
C LYS A 181 -24.20 -8.96 -15.96
N ALA A 182 -24.03 -10.29 -15.99
CA ALA A 182 -24.60 -11.14 -17.01
C ALA A 182 -26.16 -11.09 -16.96
N HIS A 183 -26.73 -11.10 -15.76
CA HIS A 183 -28.17 -11.00 -15.57
C HIS A 183 -28.75 -9.67 -16.07
N VAL A 184 -28.11 -8.56 -15.71
CA VAL A 184 -28.52 -7.21 -16.16
C VAL A 184 -28.40 -7.05 -17.67
N ARG A 185 -27.31 -7.55 -18.29
CA ARG A 185 -27.11 -7.51 -19.75
C ARG A 185 -28.08 -8.40 -20.50
N GLY A 186 -28.52 -9.49 -19.91
CA GLY A 186 -29.52 -10.42 -20.50
C GLY A 186 -30.97 -9.93 -20.41
N GLY A 187 -31.21 -8.72 -19.90
CA GLY A 187 -32.58 -8.17 -19.80
C GLY A 187 -33.47 -8.86 -18.76
N GLY A 188 -32.91 -9.69 -17.89
CA GLY A 188 -33.64 -10.31 -16.80
C GLY A 188 -34.03 -9.25 -15.74
N LYS A 189 -35.31 -9.15 -15.42
CA LYS A 189 -35.74 -8.37 -14.25
C LYS A 189 -35.34 -9.12 -12.98
N VAL A 190 -34.74 -8.42 -12.04
CA VAL A 190 -34.53 -8.89 -10.66
C VAL A 190 -35.87 -9.05 -9.96
#